data_4083f212af2f613fead229f59de71cf1
#
_entry.id   4083f212af2f613fead229f59de71cf1
#
_cell.length_a   1.000
_cell.length_b   1.000
_cell.length_c   1.000
_cell.angle_alpha   90.00
_cell.angle_beta   90.00
_cell.angle_gamma   90.00
#
_symmetry.space_group_name_H-M   'P 1'
#
loop_
_entity.id
_entity.type
_entity.pdbx_description
1 polymer ?
#
loop_
_entity_poly.entity_id
_entity_poly.type
_entity_poly.pdbx_seq_one_letter_code
_entity_poly.pdbx_strand_id
1 'polypeptide(L)'
;MDVTFTVWAVTIAAIVGLLALDFVIGRNPHDVRMREAVTWSVVYVGVAIVFGVWVWQWAGADFGQQYFAGWLVEKSLSVDNLFIFLIIFARFAVPSELQQRALLIGVALALVMRAVFIAIGAAALEYFAFTFVIFGGFLIWTAWGIFKHRNEDADLEENAIIRAARRRFPITEEYHGNKLTIIENGKRFATPMLLVLIAVGTTDLLFALDSIPATFGVTQEPYLVFAANAFALLGLRALFFVLRNLLDKLVYLAVGLSFILAFIGVKLILTFLHEVNPDIPKIETTTSLVVIIATLTITTIASIIKVRRDPTARAHSGPIAGHGPTEKADKPRTETTGH
;
A
#
# COMPACT_ATOMS: atom_id res chain seq x y z
N MET A 1 -14.99 -19.21 11.26
CA MET A 1 -13.84 -19.47 12.16
C MET A 1 -14.17 -18.94 13.54
N ASP A 2 -14.13 -19.79 14.59
CA ASP A 2 -14.44 -19.31 15.96
C ASP A 2 -13.16 -18.77 16.60
N VAL A 3 -12.96 -17.46 16.47
CA VAL A 3 -11.79 -16.79 17.03
C VAL A 3 -12.12 -16.24 18.41
N THR A 4 -11.52 -16.83 19.45
CA THR A 4 -11.73 -16.36 20.82
C THR A 4 -11.14 -14.96 21.04
N PHE A 5 -11.71 -14.23 22.02
CA PHE A 5 -11.16 -12.92 22.42
C PHE A 5 -9.68 -12.98 22.77
N THR A 6 -9.23 -14.10 23.36
CA THR A 6 -7.81 -14.30 23.70
C THR A 6 -6.92 -14.32 22.46
N VAL A 7 -7.33 -15.01 21.39
CA VAL A 7 -6.57 -15.05 20.12
C VAL A 7 -6.49 -13.66 19.49
N TRP A 8 -7.61 -12.92 19.45
CA TRP A 8 -7.61 -11.54 19.02
C TRP A 8 -6.64 -10.68 19.83
N ALA A 9 -6.73 -10.74 21.16
CA ALA A 9 -5.89 -9.93 22.05
C ALA A 9 -4.39 -10.25 21.89
N VAL A 10 -4.02 -11.53 21.80
CA VAL A 10 -2.64 -11.97 21.60
C VAL A 10 -2.10 -11.50 20.23
N THR A 11 -2.91 -11.66 19.17
CA THR A 11 -2.51 -11.21 17.82
C THR A 11 -2.32 -9.71 17.75
N ILE A 12 -3.27 -8.93 18.30
CA ILE A 12 -3.15 -7.47 18.36
C ILE A 12 -1.92 -7.06 19.19
N ALA A 13 -1.71 -7.69 20.35
CA ALA A 13 -0.55 -7.42 21.20
C ALA A 13 0.77 -7.72 20.47
N ALA A 14 0.84 -8.84 19.72
CA ALA A 14 2.00 -9.19 18.91
C ALA A 14 2.26 -8.14 17.80
N ILE A 15 1.22 -7.73 17.07
CA ILE A 15 1.31 -6.70 16.03
C ILE A 15 1.78 -5.37 16.61
N VAL A 16 1.17 -4.93 17.72
CA VAL A 16 1.56 -3.69 18.41
C VAL A 16 2.99 -3.79 18.94
N GLY A 17 3.38 -4.95 19.48
CA GLY A 17 4.75 -5.22 19.93
C GLY A 17 5.78 -5.13 18.79
N LEU A 18 5.46 -5.68 17.63
CA LEU A 18 6.30 -5.60 16.43
C LEU A 18 6.40 -4.16 15.90
N LEU A 19 5.30 -3.42 15.89
CA LEU A 19 5.31 -1.99 15.54
C LEU A 19 6.12 -1.16 16.53
N ALA A 20 5.98 -1.43 17.85
CA ALA A 20 6.77 -0.76 18.87
C ALA A 20 8.27 -1.06 18.72
N LEU A 21 8.61 -2.33 18.39
CA LEU A 21 9.99 -2.73 18.09
C LEU A 21 10.53 -1.97 16.88
N ASP A 22 9.73 -1.89 15.79
CA ASP A 22 10.11 -1.15 14.58
C ASP A 22 10.30 0.34 14.88
N PHE A 23 9.46 0.91 15.76
CA PHE A 23 9.58 2.29 16.22
C PHE A 23 10.85 2.52 17.06
N VAL A 24 11.20 1.60 17.96
CA VAL A 24 12.40 1.68 18.78
C VAL A 24 13.67 1.59 17.91
N ILE A 25 13.70 0.66 16.95
CA ILE A 25 14.81 0.50 16.00
C ILE A 25 14.94 1.75 15.12
N GLY A 26 13.83 2.30 14.66
CA GLY A 26 13.78 3.52 13.83
C GLY A 26 13.94 4.84 14.61
N ARG A 27 14.18 4.78 15.93
CA ARG A 27 14.24 6.01 16.77
C ARG A 27 15.43 6.90 16.46
N ASN A 28 16.56 6.32 16.12
CA ASN A 28 17.76 7.08 15.78
C ASN A 28 17.77 7.36 14.27
N PRO A 29 17.70 8.64 13.86
CA PRO A 29 17.79 8.98 12.44
C PRO A 29 19.15 8.55 11.90
N HIS A 30 19.15 7.65 10.95
CA HIS A 30 20.35 7.23 10.20
C HIS A 30 19.95 6.85 8.78
N ASP A 31 20.90 6.93 7.87
CA ASP A 31 20.69 6.42 6.52
C ASP A 31 20.62 4.89 6.53
N VAL A 32 19.45 4.35 6.20
CA VAL A 32 19.21 2.90 6.16
C VAL A 32 20.02 2.29 5.04
N ARG A 33 20.96 1.40 5.39
CA ARG A 33 21.77 0.68 4.40
C ARG A 33 20.92 -0.41 3.72
N MET A 34 21.18 -0.68 2.44
CA MET A 34 20.47 -1.72 1.69
C MET A 34 20.44 -3.09 2.41
N ARG A 35 21.57 -3.51 2.99
CA ARG A 35 21.64 -4.78 3.74
C ARG A 35 20.69 -4.81 4.95
N GLU A 36 20.62 -3.71 5.68
CA GLU A 36 19.70 -3.54 6.81
C GLU A 36 18.24 -3.62 6.35
N ALA A 37 17.90 -2.87 5.31
CA ALA A 37 16.55 -2.87 4.72
C ALA A 37 16.13 -4.28 4.25
N VAL A 38 17.01 -4.99 3.55
CA VAL A 38 16.76 -6.37 3.11
C VAL A 38 16.60 -7.31 4.30
N THR A 39 17.48 -7.23 5.32
CA THR A 39 17.39 -8.08 6.49
C THR A 39 16.07 -7.91 7.23
N TRP A 40 15.66 -6.66 7.51
CA TRP A 40 14.38 -6.40 8.16
C TRP A 40 13.17 -6.80 7.31
N SER A 41 13.24 -6.59 5.98
CA SER A 41 12.19 -7.07 5.07
C SER A 41 12.03 -8.58 5.15
N VAL A 42 13.14 -9.34 5.14
CA VAL A 42 13.12 -10.80 5.26
C VAL A 42 12.59 -11.24 6.63
N VAL A 43 12.96 -10.55 7.71
CA VAL A 43 12.45 -10.84 9.06
C VAL A 43 10.94 -10.68 9.13
N TYR A 44 10.39 -9.55 8.63
CA TYR A 44 8.95 -9.32 8.67
C TYR A 44 8.16 -10.27 7.75
N VAL A 45 8.71 -10.61 6.59
CA VAL A 45 8.14 -11.66 5.73
C VAL A 45 8.17 -13.01 6.45
N GLY A 46 9.28 -13.35 7.12
CA GLY A 46 9.39 -14.57 7.92
C GLY A 46 8.36 -14.63 9.04
N VAL A 47 8.15 -13.52 9.77
CA VAL A 47 7.12 -13.43 10.83
C VAL A 47 5.72 -13.65 10.24
N ALA A 48 5.41 -13.05 9.10
CA ALA A 48 4.13 -13.25 8.42
C ALA A 48 3.92 -14.70 7.98
N ILE A 49 4.97 -15.35 7.48
CA ILE A 49 4.93 -16.78 7.09
C ILE A 49 4.71 -17.66 8.33
N VAL A 50 5.45 -17.42 9.42
CA VAL A 50 5.30 -18.17 10.68
C VAL A 50 3.88 -18.04 11.21
N PHE A 51 3.31 -16.85 11.21
CA PHE A 51 1.92 -16.64 11.58
C PHE A 51 0.94 -17.40 10.66
N GLY A 52 1.15 -17.37 9.35
CA GLY A 52 0.32 -18.10 8.38
C GLY A 52 0.40 -19.62 8.59
N VAL A 53 1.59 -20.16 8.85
CA VAL A 53 1.77 -21.59 9.20
C VAL A 53 1.09 -21.93 10.52
N TRP A 54 1.14 -21.05 11.50
CA TRP A 54 0.39 -21.21 12.75
C TRP A 54 -1.13 -21.25 12.50
N VAL A 55 -1.68 -20.34 11.69
CA VAL A 55 -3.10 -20.36 11.30
C VAL A 55 -3.45 -21.67 10.59
N TRP A 56 -2.56 -22.13 9.68
CA TRP A 56 -2.77 -23.39 8.97
C TRP A 56 -2.87 -24.60 9.91
N GLN A 57 -2.00 -24.67 10.92
CA GLN A 57 -2.00 -25.78 11.87
C GLN A 57 -3.13 -25.68 12.89
N TRP A 58 -3.48 -24.45 13.33
CA TRP A 58 -4.49 -24.22 14.34
C TRP A 58 -5.92 -24.29 13.79
N ALA A 59 -6.19 -23.64 12.65
CA ALA A 59 -7.52 -23.46 12.10
C ALA A 59 -7.80 -24.35 10.87
N GLY A 60 -6.77 -24.99 10.33
CA GLY A 60 -6.87 -25.87 9.16
C GLY A 60 -6.36 -25.26 7.87
N ALA A 61 -6.24 -26.12 6.85
CA ALA A 61 -5.62 -25.78 5.58
C ALA A 61 -6.37 -24.66 4.83
N ASP A 62 -7.69 -24.67 4.88
CA ASP A 62 -8.52 -23.69 4.17
C ASP A 62 -8.27 -22.26 4.69
N PHE A 63 -8.24 -22.07 6.01
CA PHE A 63 -7.98 -20.78 6.63
C PHE A 63 -6.53 -20.35 6.45
N GLY A 64 -5.56 -21.28 6.47
CA GLY A 64 -4.18 -21.03 6.15
C GLY A 64 -4.00 -20.48 4.72
N GLN A 65 -4.66 -21.12 3.74
CA GLN A 65 -4.65 -20.66 2.35
C GLN A 65 -5.32 -19.28 2.19
N GLN A 66 -6.44 -19.05 2.87
CA GLN A 66 -7.12 -17.75 2.88
C GLN A 66 -6.21 -16.64 3.42
N TYR A 67 -5.51 -16.90 4.54
CA TYR A 67 -4.54 -15.96 5.09
C TYR A 67 -3.43 -15.65 4.09
N PHE A 68 -2.76 -16.66 3.53
CA PHE A 68 -1.66 -16.44 2.59
C PHE A 68 -2.12 -15.73 1.32
N ALA A 69 -3.28 -16.06 0.78
CA ALA A 69 -3.83 -15.38 -0.38
C ALA A 69 -4.16 -13.91 -0.08
N GLY A 70 -4.81 -13.61 1.04
CA GLY A 70 -5.07 -12.25 1.50
C GLY A 70 -3.79 -11.46 1.76
N TRP A 71 -2.80 -12.07 2.42
CA TRP A 71 -1.51 -11.46 2.69
C TRP A 71 -0.72 -11.15 1.40
N LEU A 72 -0.75 -12.04 0.40
CA LEU A 72 -0.10 -11.81 -0.89
C LEU A 72 -0.78 -10.68 -1.67
N VAL A 73 -2.10 -10.64 -1.70
CA VAL A 73 -2.86 -9.54 -2.31
C VAL A 73 -2.48 -8.22 -1.67
N GLU A 74 -2.58 -8.15 -0.34
CA GLU A 74 -2.28 -6.92 0.40
C GLU A 74 -0.81 -6.51 0.25
N LYS A 75 0.12 -7.47 0.30
CA LYS A 75 1.55 -7.19 0.10
C LYS A 75 1.83 -6.65 -1.29
N SER A 76 1.15 -7.16 -2.32
CA SER A 76 1.29 -6.70 -3.70
C SER A 76 0.77 -5.28 -3.89
N LEU A 77 -0.41 -4.98 -3.33
CA LEU A 77 -0.98 -3.63 -3.35
C LEU A 77 -0.14 -2.65 -2.52
N SER A 78 0.43 -3.13 -1.40
CA SER A 78 1.32 -2.32 -0.56
C SER A 78 2.60 -1.90 -1.28
N VAL A 79 3.10 -2.68 -2.24
CA VAL A 79 4.26 -2.30 -3.08
C VAL A 79 3.90 -1.07 -3.93
N ASP A 80 2.71 -1.04 -4.52
CA ASP A 80 2.23 0.12 -5.29
C ASP A 80 2.09 1.36 -4.40
N ASN A 81 1.58 1.19 -3.18
CA ASN A 81 1.47 2.29 -2.20
C ASN A 81 2.82 2.95 -1.89
N LEU A 82 3.92 2.17 -1.91
CA LEU A 82 5.26 2.69 -1.65
C LEU A 82 5.76 3.63 -2.75
N PHE A 83 5.33 3.46 -4.00
CA PHE A 83 5.60 4.42 -5.07
C PHE A 83 5.05 5.80 -4.73
N ILE A 84 3.81 5.83 -4.28
CA ILE A 84 3.14 7.09 -3.94
C ILE A 84 3.83 7.77 -2.76
N PHE A 85 4.25 7.00 -1.76
CA PHE A 85 5.01 7.56 -0.64
C PHE A 85 6.35 8.14 -1.12
N LEU A 86 7.03 7.48 -2.06
CA LEU A 86 8.26 8.00 -2.65
C LEU A 86 8.02 9.35 -3.33
N ILE A 87 6.94 9.47 -4.11
CA ILE A 87 6.58 10.70 -4.81
C ILE A 87 6.18 11.80 -3.82
N ILE A 88 5.39 11.48 -2.79
CA ILE A 88 5.05 12.43 -1.73
C ILE A 88 6.33 12.96 -1.08
N PHE A 89 7.27 12.07 -0.72
CA PHE A 89 8.51 12.49 -0.10
C PHE A 89 9.39 13.33 -1.02
N ALA A 90 9.44 13.02 -2.31
CA ALA A 90 10.14 13.84 -3.30
C ALA A 90 9.49 15.21 -3.48
N ARG A 91 8.15 15.26 -3.59
CA ARG A 91 7.38 16.51 -3.78
C ARG A 91 7.50 17.47 -2.61
N PHE A 92 7.52 16.93 -1.38
CA PHE A 92 7.70 17.73 -0.16
C PHE A 92 9.16 17.90 0.23
N ALA A 93 10.11 17.43 -0.59
CA ALA A 93 11.55 17.44 -0.31
C ALA A 93 11.88 16.93 1.11
N VAL A 94 11.25 15.81 1.50
CA VAL A 94 11.40 15.24 2.85
C VAL A 94 12.84 14.77 3.05
N PRO A 95 13.59 15.31 4.02
CA PRO A 95 14.94 14.85 4.34
C PRO A 95 14.97 13.34 4.60
N SER A 96 16.01 12.64 4.13
CA SER A 96 16.14 11.18 4.26
C SER A 96 15.97 10.68 5.69
N GLU A 97 16.49 11.44 6.65
CA GLU A 97 16.39 11.19 8.09
C GLU A 97 14.94 11.21 8.62
N LEU A 98 14.08 12.03 8.01
CA LEU A 98 12.68 12.19 8.42
C LEU A 98 11.74 11.21 7.70
N GLN A 99 12.13 10.68 6.52
CA GLN A 99 11.33 9.71 5.75
C GLN A 99 11.02 8.46 6.58
N GLN A 100 12.00 7.96 7.33
CA GLN A 100 11.84 6.80 8.19
C GLN A 100 10.74 6.99 9.23
N ARG A 101 10.68 8.16 9.87
CA ARG A 101 9.65 8.48 10.87
C ARG A 101 8.30 8.76 10.24
N ALA A 102 8.26 9.43 9.09
CA ALA A 102 7.03 9.65 8.36
C ALA A 102 6.37 8.32 7.98
N LEU A 103 7.16 7.34 7.51
CA LEU A 103 6.69 5.99 7.22
C LEU A 103 6.17 5.25 8.45
N LEU A 104 6.88 5.30 9.58
CA LEU A 104 6.45 4.63 10.80
C LEU A 104 5.11 5.18 11.32
N ILE A 105 4.98 6.51 11.38
CA ILE A 105 3.74 7.16 11.79
C ILE A 105 2.63 6.86 10.76
N GLY A 106 2.94 6.92 9.47
CA GLY A 106 2.03 6.58 8.39
C GLY A 106 1.49 5.16 8.51
N VAL A 107 2.38 4.17 8.71
CA VAL A 107 1.99 2.76 8.88
C VAL A 107 1.13 2.55 10.13
N ALA A 108 1.48 3.20 11.26
CA ALA A 108 0.67 3.10 12.46
C ALA A 108 -0.74 3.70 12.26
N LEU A 109 -0.83 4.86 11.62
CA LEU A 109 -2.12 5.48 11.27
C LEU A 109 -2.91 4.60 10.30
N ALA A 110 -2.24 4.08 9.26
CA ALA A 110 -2.80 3.16 8.28
C ALA A 110 -3.43 1.94 8.94
N LEU A 111 -2.72 1.30 9.88
CA LEU A 111 -3.22 0.12 10.58
C LEU A 111 -4.51 0.42 11.36
N VAL A 112 -4.55 1.55 12.08
CA VAL A 112 -5.75 1.96 12.83
C VAL A 112 -6.92 2.23 11.87
N MET A 113 -6.69 2.97 10.80
CA MET A 113 -7.73 3.28 9.81
C MET A 113 -8.24 2.00 9.14
N ARG A 114 -7.35 1.11 8.72
CA ARG A 114 -7.72 -0.17 8.09
C ARG A 114 -8.48 -1.08 9.05
N ALA A 115 -8.12 -1.12 10.34
CA ALA A 115 -8.89 -1.85 11.35
C ALA A 115 -10.36 -1.37 11.41
N VAL A 116 -10.58 -0.05 11.38
CA VAL A 116 -11.93 0.54 11.33
C VAL A 116 -12.66 0.18 10.03
N PHE A 117 -12.00 0.31 8.87
CA PHE A 117 -12.60 -0.03 7.58
C PHE A 117 -12.91 -1.53 7.43
N ILE A 118 -12.03 -2.39 7.96
CA ILE A 118 -12.26 -3.84 7.99
C ILE A 118 -13.48 -4.17 8.86
N ALA A 119 -13.63 -3.53 10.02
CA ALA A 119 -14.79 -3.72 10.88
C ALA A 119 -16.10 -3.28 10.19
N ILE A 120 -16.08 -2.11 9.51
CA ILE A 120 -17.23 -1.62 8.74
C ILE A 120 -17.52 -2.55 7.55
N GLY A 121 -16.49 -2.96 6.81
CA GLY A 121 -16.62 -3.87 5.66
C GLY A 121 -17.16 -5.23 6.06
N ALA A 122 -16.67 -5.80 7.17
CA ALA A 122 -17.16 -7.05 7.72
C ALA A 122 -18.65 -6.95 8.10
N ALA A 123 -19.03 -5.89 8.83
CA ALA A 123 -20.44 -5.65 9.18
C ALA A 123 -21.31 -5.46 7.91
N ALA A 124 -20.82 -4.72 6.91
CA ALA A 124 -21.55 -4.55 5.67
C ALA A 124 -21.79 -5.86 4.92
N LEU A 125 -20.79 -6.75 4.89
CA LEU A 125 -20.92 -8.07 4.25
C LEU A 125 -21.84 -9.02 5.06
N GLU A 126 -21.82 -8.94 6.38
CA GLU A 126 -22.68 -9.74 7.25
C GLU A 126 -24.17 -9.37 7.12
N TYR A 127 -24.47 -8.05 7.10
CA TYR A 127 -25.86 -7.59 7.06
C TYR A 127 -26.44 -7.45 5.65
N PHE A 128 -25.58 -7.28 4.64
CA PHE A 128 -25.98 -7.00 3.26
C PHE A 128 -25.17 -7.82 2.25
N ALA A 129 -25.63 -9.00 1.88
CA ALA A 129 -24.96 -9.85 0.87
C ALA A 129 -24.72 -9.11 -0.47
N PHE A 130 -25.56 -8.12 -0.82
CA PHE A 130 -25.36 -7.26 -1.97
C PHE A 130 -24.03 -6.47 -1.94
N THR A 131 -23.40 -6.31 -0.78
CA THR A 131 -22.08 -5.68 -0.63
C THR A 131 -21.01 -6.37 -1.48
N PHE A 132 -21.12 -7.68 -1.72
CA PHE A 132 -20.22 -8.41 -2.61
C PHE A 132 -20.25 -7.88 -4.05
N VAL A 133 -21.44 -7.49 -4.54
CA VAL A 133 -21.60 -6.92 -5.88
C VAL A 133 -21.02 -5.52 -5.95
N ILE A 134 -21.23 -4.71 -4.91
CA ILE A 134 -20.64 -3.37 -4.82
C ILE A 134 -19.11 -3.45 -4.82
N PHE A 135 -18.56 -4.28 -3.95
CA PHE A 135 -17.11 -4.48 -3.86
C PHE A 135 -16.53 -5.04 -5.16
N GLY A 136 -17.17 -6.06 -5.73
CA GLY A 136 -16.75 -6.65 -7.00
C GLY A 136 -16.77 -5.64 -8.15
N GLY A 137 -17.85 -4.89 -8.29
CA GLY A 137 -17.97 -3.83 -9.30
C GLY A 137 -16.93 -2.72 -9.12
N PHE A 138 -16.70 -2.31 -7.88
CA PHE A 138 -15.68 -1.31 -7.55
C PHE A 138 -14.27 -1.80 -7.91
N LEU A 139 -13.92 -3.05 -7.59
CA LEU A 139 -12.61 -3.62 -7.95
C LEU A 139 -12.41 -3.73 -9.47
N ILE A 140 -13.45 -4.11 -10.22
CA ILE A 140 -13.39 -4.16 -11.69
C ILE A 140 -13.20 -2.75 -12.25
N TRP A 141 -13.91 -1.77 -11.72
CA TRP A 141 -13.76 -0.37 -12.12
C TRP A 141 -12.34 0.16 -11.85
N THR A 142 -11.79 -0.10 -10.65
CA THR A 142 -10.41 0.24 -10.29
C THR A 142 -9.40 -0.46 -11.19
N ALA A 143 -9.59 -1.77 -11.44
CA ALA A 143 -8.74 -2.55 -12.32
C ALA A 143 -8.69 -1.94 -13.75
N TRP A 144 -9.84 -1.55 -14.27
CA TRP A 144 -9.94 -0.87 -15.56
C TRP A 144 -9.23 0.47 -15.56
N GLY A 145 -9.38 1.26 -14.50
CA GLY A 145 -8.68 2.54 -14.30
C GLY A 145 -7.17 2.37 -14.34
N ILE A 146 -6.62 1.45 -13.55
CA ILE A 146 -5.17 1.13 -13.51
C ILE A 146 -4.68 0.67 -14.89
N PHE A 147 -5.42 -0.22 -15.55
CA PHE A 147 -5.04 -0.75 -16.86
C PHE A 147 -5.05 0.33 -17.95
N LYS A 148 -6.05 1.20 -17.98
CA LYS A 148 -6.19 2.27 -18.97
C LYS A 148 -5.08 3.31 -18.85
N HIS A 149 -4.74 3.72 -17.64
CA HIS A 149 -3.77 4.78 -17.38
C HIS A 149 -2.36 4.24 -17.03
N ARG A 150 -2.07 2.96 -17.35
CA ARG A 150 -0.80 2.30 -17.01
C ARG A 150 0.46 2.94 -17.60
N ASN A 151 0.31 3.76 -18.63
CA ASN A 151 1.40 4.46 -19.31
C ASN A 151 1.41 5.97 -19.03
N GLU A 152 0.51 6.44 -18.17
CA GLU A 152 0.44 7.84 -17.78
C GLU A 152 1.19 8.01 -16.46
N ASP A 153 2.04 9.03 -16.39
CA ASP A 153 2.63 9.43 -15.12
C ASP A 153 1.54 10.08 -14.27
N ALA A 154 1.40 9.67 -13.03
CA ALA A 154 0.37 10.21 -12.17
C ALA A 154 0.63 11.68 -11.86
N ASP A 155 -0.27 12.52 -12.25
CA ASP A 155 -0.30 13.90 -11.85
C ASP A 155 -0.89 13.97 -10.42
N LEU A 156 0.00 14.10 -9.43
CA LEU A 156 -0.45 14.44 -8.09
C LEU A 156 -0.87 15.90 -8.08
N GLU A 157 -2.06 16.19 -8.60
CA GLU A 157 -2.73 17.45 -8.30
C GLU A 157 -2.72 17.63 -6.78
N GLU A 158 -2.45 18.84 -6.32
CA GLU A 158 -2.41 19.15 -4.90
C GLU A 158 -3.73 18.69 -4.27
N ASN A 159 -3.67 17.58 -3.49
CA ASN A 159 -4.83 16.95 -2.91
C ASN A 159 -5.69 18.03 -2.23
N ALA A 160 -6.99 18.03 -2.46
CA ALA A 160 -7.91 19.05 -1.92
C ALA A 160 -7.76 19.23 -0.41
N ILE A 161 -7.40 18.15 0.30
CA ILE A 161 -7.14 18.15 1.76
C ILE A 161 -5.85 18.93 2.10
N ILE A 162 -4.77 18.75 1.31
CA ILE A 162 -3.52 19.48 1.48
C ILE A 162 -3.77 20.97 1.22
N ARG A 163 -4.51 21.29 0.16
CA ARG A 163 -4.93 22.66 -0.18
C ARG A 163 -5.76 23.30 0.93
N ALA A 164 -6.70 22.55 1.51
CA ALA A 164 -7.50 22.99 2.66
C ALA A 164 -6.64 23.21 3.92
N ALA A 165 -5.69 22.30 4.19
CA ALA A 165 -4.75 22.43 5.30
C ALA A 165 -3.86 23.68 5.16
N ARG A 166 -3.32 23.95 3.97
CA ARG A 166 -2.56 25.17 3.67
C ARG A 166 -3.36 26.44 3.83
N ARG A 167 -4.67 26.42 3.51
CA ARG A 167 -5.55 27.58 3.69
C ARG A 167 -5.91 27.83 5.16
N ARG A 168 -5.97 26.77 5.98
CA ARG A 168 -6.44 26.84 7.37
C ARG A 168 -5.33 27.16 8.37
N PHE A 169 -4.10 26.70 8.11
CA PHE A 169 -2.96 26.85 9.00
C PHE A 169 -1.81 27.58 8.30
N PRO A 170 -1.18 28.57 8.95
CA PRO A 170 0.09 29.11 8.47
C PRO A 170 1.14 28.01 8.57
N ILE A 171 1.90 27.82 7.48
CA ILE A 171 2.88 26.75 7.34
C ILE A 171 4.27 27.35 7.33
N THR A 172 5.20 26.71 8.04
CA THR A 172 6.63 27.07 7.99
C THR A 172 7.26 26.54 6.72
N GLU A 173 8.25 27.24 6.18
CA GLU A 173 8.99 26.81 4.99
C GLU A 173 10.00 25.69 5.31
N GLU A 174 10.50 25.66 6.55
CA GLU A 174 11.53 24.72 6.97
C GLU A 174 10.99 23.55 7.83
N TYR A 175 11.68 22.41 7.72
CA TYR A 175 11.46 21.27 8.60
C TYR A 175 12.04 21.53 9.99
N HIS A 176 11.26 21.40 11.03
CA HIS A 176 11.69 21.55 12.43
C HIS A 176 11.86 20.18 13.11
N GLY A 177 12.71 19.33 12.53
CA GLY A 177 12.86 17.94 12.94
C GLY A 177 11.52 17.20 12.85
N ASN A 178 11.11 16.54 13.96
CA ASN A 178 9.88 15.75 13.99
C ASN A 178 8.65 16.52 14.47
N LYS A 179 8.76 17.82 14.70
CA LYS A 179 7.62 18.60 15.22
C LYS A 179 6.59 18.76 14.11
N LEU A 180 5.34 18.48 14.43
CA LEU A 180 4.21 18.67 13.51
C LEU A 180 3.69 20.10 13.54
N THR A 181 3.85 20.77 14.68
CA THR A 181 3.50 22.18 14.88
C THR A 181 4.58 22.85 15.69
N ILE A 182 4.81 24.14 15.45
CA ILE A 182 5.67 25.00 16.25
C ILE A 182 4.90 26.23 16.70
N ILE A 183 5.37 26.87 17.75
CA ILE A 183 4.85 28.17 18.20
C ILE A 183 5.93 29.21 17.93
N GLU A 184 5.62 30.15 17.07
CA GLU A 184 6.49 31.26 16.74
C GLU A 184 5.70 32.57 16.90
N ASN A 185 6.26 33.52 17.62
CA ASN A 185 5.61 34.81 17.94
C ASN A 185 4.19 34.66 18.52
N GLY A 186 3.96 33.65 19.38
CA GLY A 186 2.65 33.36 20.01
C GLY A 186 1.60 32.76 19.09
N LYS A 187 1.92 32.46 17.83
CA LYS A 187 1.04 31.80 16.85
C LYS A 187 1.51 30.36 16.57
N ARG A 188 0.53 29.46 16.41
CA ARG A 188 0.83 28.06 15.99
C ARG A 188 0.97 27.98 14.48
N PHE A 189 2.09 27.43 14.04
CA PHE A 189 2.37 27.12 12.66
C PHE A 189 2.40 25.60 12.46
N ALA A 190 1.87 25.13 11.35
CA ALA A 190 2.05 23.76 10.90
C ALA A 190 3.43 23.61 10.23
N THR A 191 4.07 22.47 10.41
CA THR A 191 5.34 22.17 9.73
C THR A 191 5.07 21.40 8.43
N PRO A 192 6.02 21.38 7.47
CA PRO A 192 5.91 20.53 6.29
C PRO A 192 5.71 19.04 6.65
N MET A 193 6.24 18.58 7.80
CA MET A 193 6.04 17.21 8.27
C MET A 193 4.57 16.87 8.54
N LEU A 194 3.78 17.82 9.05
CA LEU A 194 2.33 17.60 9.21
C LEU A 194 1.64 17.42 7.86
N LEU A 195 2.02 18.20 6.84
CA LEU A 195 1.46 18.06 5.50
C LEU A 195 1.82 16.70 4.88
N VAL A 196 3.06 16.26 5.07
CA VAL A 196 3.52 14.93 4.61
C VAL A 196 2.67 13.83 5.25
N LEU A 197 2.43 13.89 6.56
CA LEU A 197 1.60 12.89 7.25
C LEU A 197 0.14 12.93 6.81
N ILE A 198 -0.41 14.11 6.55
CA ILE A 198 -1.76 14.24 5.98
C ILE A 198 -1.79 13.62 4.59
N ALA A 199 -0.79 13.91 3.74
CA ALA A 199 -0.69 13.35 2.41
C ALA A 199 -0.61 11.82 2.43
N VAL A 200 0.31 11.27 3.24
CA VAL A 200 0.48 9.82 3.43
C VAL A 200 -0.80 9.17 3.95
N GLY A 201 -1.40 9.74 5.02
CA GLY A 201 -2.60 9.17 5.62
C GLY A 201 -3.82 9.21 4.70
N THR A 202 -4.04 10.31 3.97
CA THR A 202 -5.15 10.41 3.01
C THR A 202 -4.97 9.50 1.81
N THR A 203 -3.73 9.32 1.36
CA THR A 203 -3.41 8.40 0.27
C THR A 203 -3.63 6.94 0.70
N ASP A 204 -3.17 6.56 1.92
CA ASP A 204 -3.41 5.21 2.43
C ASP A 204 -4.91 4.92 2.64
N LEU A 205 -5.69 5.94 3.00
CA LEU A 205 -7.15 5.82 3.06
C LEU A 205 -7.75 5.45 1.69
N LEU A 206 -7.28 6.09 0.61
CA LEU A 206 -7.72 5.76 -0.74
C LEU A 206 -7.33 4.32 -1.12
N PHE A 207 -6.13 3.89 -0.76
CA PHE A 207 -5.69 2.51 -1.00
C PHE A 207 -6.45 1.47 -0.17
N ALA A 208 -6.90 1.83 1.04
CA ALA A 208 -7.73 0.96 1.85
C ALA A 208 -9.09 0.66 1.18
N LEU A 209 -9.62 1.58 0.37
CA LEU A 209 -10.86 1.37 -0.39
C LEU A 209 -10.71 0.25 -1.44
N ASP A 210 -9.53 0.07 -2.00
CA ASP A 210 -9.25 -1.00 -2.98
C ASP A 210 -8.81 -2.30 -2.30
N SER A 211 -7.91 -2.21 -1.32
CA SER A 211 -7.27 -3.38 -0.73
C SER A 211 -8.19 -4.16 0.20
N ILE A 212 -9.06 -3.49 0.96
CA ILE A 212 -9.97 -4.16 1.89
C ILE A 212 -11.02 -5.00 1.14
N PRO A 213 -11.75 -4.47 0.13
CA PRO A 213 -12.60 -5.29 -0.72
C PRO A 213 -11.86 -6.44 -1.41
N ALA A 214 -10.62 -6.19 -1.89
CA ALA A 214 -9.80 -7.23 -2.51
C ALA A 214 -9.48 -8.37 -1.54
N THR A 215 -9.13 -8.05 -0.29
CA THR A 215 -8.86 -9.06 0.73
C THR A 215 -10.14 -9.79 1.16
N PHE A 216 -11.28 -9.11 1.27
CA PHE A 216 -12.59 -9.75 1.49
C PHE A 216 -13.02 -10.65 0.32
N GLY A 217 -12.57 -10.38 -0.88
CA GLY A 217 -12.77 -11.25 -2.04
C GLY A 217 -12.00 -12.58 -1.95
N VAL A 218 -10.99 -12.64 -1.11
CA VAL A 218 -10.19 -13.86 -0.89
C VAL A 218 -10.67 -14.61 0.35
N THR A 219 -10.97 -13.91 1.44
CA THR A 219 -11.47 -14.47 2.70
C THR A 219 -12.55 -13.58 3.29
N GLN A 220 -13.63 -14.17 3.78
CA GLN A 220 -14.73 -13.47 4.46
C GLN A 220 -14.54 -13.40 5.98
N GLU A 221 -13.47 -13.99 6.49
CA GLU A 221 -13.16 -14.00 7.93
C GLU A 221 -12.50 -12.70 8.37
N PRO A 222 -13.17 -11.84 9.16
CA PRO A 222 -12.64 -10.52 9.54
C PRO A 222 -11.27 -10.59 10.24
N TYR A 223 -11.06 -11.66 11.03
CA TYR A 223 -9.78 -11.88 11.69
C TYR A 223 -8.64 -12.10 10.70
N LEU A 224 -8.86 -12.91 9.67
CA LEU A 224 -7.86 -13.18 8.65
C LEU A 224 -7.60 -11.94 7.78
N VAL A 225 -8.66 -11.18 7.44
CA VAL A 225 -8.53 -9.90 6.73
C VAL A 225 -7.65 -8.93 7.52
N PHE A 226 -7.95 -8.78 8.83
CA PHE A 226 -7.16 -7.91 9.71
C PHE A 226 -5.72 -8.38 9.84
N ALA A 227 -5.50 -9.67 10.12
CA ALA A 227 -4.17 -10.23 10.31
C ALA A 227 -3.33 -10.14 9.03
N ALA A 228 -3.89 -10.56 7.88
CA ALA A 228 -3.23 -10.46 6.58
C ALA A 228 -2.78 -9.03 6.26
N ASN A 229 -3.68 -8.07 6.49
CA ASN A 229 -3.44 -6.65 6.29
C ASN A 229 -2.34 -6.12 7.24
N ALA A 230 -2.45 -6.41 8.53
CA ALA A 230 -1.49 -5.95 9.53
C ALA A 230 -0.08 -6.51 9.27
N PHE A 231 0.05 -7.82 9.01
CA PHE A 231 1.33 -8.44 8.69
C PHE A 231 1.90 -8.01 7.32
N ALA A 232 1.06 -7.60 6.36
CA ALA A 232 1.53 -7.02 5.11
C ALA A 232 2.10 -5.60 5.30
N LEU A 233 1.50 -4.79 6.19
CA LEU A 233 1.97 -3.46 6.54
C LEU A 233 3.23 -3.48 7.40
N LEU A 234 3.39 -4.50 8.25
CA LEU A 234 4.64 -4.69 9.01
C LEU A 234 5.81 -4.85 8.04
N GLY A 235 6.89 -4.14 8.30
CA GLY A 235 8.08 -4.11 7.44
C GLY A 235 7.93 -3.25 6.17
N LEU A 236 6.82 -2.51 6.00
CA LEU A 236 6.65 -1.60 4.86
C LEU A 236 7.78 -0.55 4.81
N ARG A 237 8.20 -0.08 5.98
CA ARG A 237 9.35 0.81 6.13
C ARG A 237 10.63 0.21 5.53
N ALA A 238 10.96 -1.02 5.92
CA ALA A 238 12.15 -1.69 5.41
C ALA A 238 12.04 -1.92 3.89
N LEU A 239 10.87 -2.35 3.45
CA LEU A 239 10.58 -2.57 2.03
C LEU A 239 10.68 -1.27 1.21
N PHE A 240 10.31 -0.11 1.77
CA PHE A 240 10.46 1.18 1.11
C PHE A 240 11.91 1.45 0.69
N PHE A 241 12.88 1.23 1.59
CA PHE A 241 14.29 1.45 1.28
C PHE A 241 14.85 0.42 0.28
N VAL A 242 14.33 -0.82 0.29
CA VAL A 242 14.66 -1.82 -0.73
C VAL A 242 14.11 -1.39 -2.08
N LEU A 243 12.86 -0.98 -2.12
CA LEU A 243 12.16 -0.65 -3.36
C LEU A 243 12.59 0.67 -3.97
N ARG A 244 13.01 1.65 -3.19
CA ARG A 244 13.49 2.95 -3.69
C ARG A 244 14.48 2.80 -4.85
N ASN A 245 15.27 1.71 -4.86
CA ASN A 245 16.24 1.41 -5.93
C ASN A 245 15.73 0.36 -6.94
N LEU A 246 14.61 -0.30 -6.66
CA LEU A 246 14.08 -1.39 -7.49
C LEU A 246 12.80 -1.01 -8.23
N LEU A 247 12.10 0.01 -7.78
CA LEU A 247 10.78 0.38 -8.28
C LEU A 247 10.79 0.67 -9.78
N ASP A 248 11.83 1.32 -10.26
CA ASP A 248 12.00 1.59 -11.70
C ASP A 248 12.09 0.30 -12.56
N LYS A 249 12.32 -0.86 -11.92
CA LYS A 249 12.48 -2.16 -12.60
C LYS A 249 11.21 -2.99 -12.71
N LEU A 250 10.13 -2.61 -12.01
CA LEU A 250 8.87 -3.36 -12.00
C LEU A 250 7.87 -2.81 -13.03
N VAL A 251 8.28 -2.76 -14.30
CA VAL A 251 7.54 -2.13 -15.43
C VAL A 251 6.10 -2.64 -15.59
N TYR A 252 5.86 -3.92 -15.31
CA TYR A 252 4.55 -4.55 -15.51
C TYR A 252 3.74 -4.73 -14.21
N LEU A 253 4.15 -4.11 -13.10
CA LEU A 253 3.45 -4.25 -11.80
C LEU A 253 1.98 -3.79 -11.91
N ALA A 254 1.74 -2.62 -12.47
CA ALA A 254 0.38 -2.08 -12.66
C ALA A 254 -0.52 -3.02 -13.47
N VAL A 255 0.02 -3.66 -14.51
CA VAL A 255 -0.73 -4.65 -15.33
C VAL A 255 -1.07 -5.88 -14.49
N GLY A 256 -0.13 -6.38 -13.69
CA GLY A 256 -0.39 -7.53 -12.81
C GLY A 256 -1.43 -7.22 -11.74
N LEU A 257 -1.34 -6.05 -11.10
CA LEU A 257 -2.32 -5.60 -10.10
C LEU A 257 -3.71 -5.43 -10.71
N SER A 258 -3.82 -4.80 -11.88
CA SER A 258 -5.12 -4.65 -12.56
C SER A 258 -5.76 -6.00 -12.87
N PHE A 259 -4.98 -6.99 -13.29
CA PHE A 259 -5.48 -8.34 -13.53
C PHE A 259 -5.96 -9.01 -12.24
N ILE A 260 -5.19 -8.92 -11.14
CA ILE A 260 -5.58 -9.49 -9.83
C ILE A 260 -6.86 -8.85 -9.32
N LEU A 261 -6.97 -7.52 -9.37
CA LEU A 261 -8.18 -6.81 -8.93
C LEU A 261 -9.40 -7.17 -9.77
N ALA A 262 -9.27 -7.26 -11.10
CA ALA A 262 -10.34 -7.70 -11.97
C ALA A 262 -10.78 -9.14 -11.64
N PHE A 263 -9.83 -10.05 -11.48
CA PHE A 263 -10.09 -11.45 -11.11
C PHE A 263 -10.83 -11.55 -9.77
N ILE A 264 -10.37 -10.82 -8.74
CA ILE A 264 -11.00 -10.82 -7.42
C ILE A 264 -12.39 -10.17 -7.49
N GLY A 265 -12.56 -9.11 -8.26
CA GLY A 265 -13.86 -8.46 -8.49
C GLY A 265 -14.88 -9.42 -9.11
N VAL A 266 -14.47 -10.17 -10.15
CA VAL A 266 -15.31 -11.23 -10.74
C VAL A 266 -15.62 -12.32 -9.71
N LYS A 267 -14.65 -12.76 -8.92
CA LYS A 267 -14.87 -13.75 -7.86
C LYS A 267 -15.92 -13.31 -6.84
N LEU A 268 -15.87 -12.04 -6.39
CA LEU A 268 -16.87 -11.49 -5.46
C LEU A 268 -18.29 -11.54 -6.03
N ILE A 269 -18.45 -11.13 -7.28
CA ILE A 269 -19.74 -11.17 -7.97
C ILE A 269 -20.23 -12.61 -8.09
N LEU A 270 -19.36 -13.54 -8.49
CA LEU A 270 -19.71 -14.97 -8.59
C LEU A 270 -20.08 -15.57 -7.22
N THR A 271 -19.41 -15.13 -6.13
CA THR A 271 -19.77 -15.57 -4.77
C THR A 271 -21.19 -15.17 -4.42
N PHE A 272 -21.58 -13.93 -4.67
CA PHE A 272 -22.97 -13.46 -4.47
C PHE A 272 -23.97 -14.22 -5.35
N LEU A 273 -23.65 -14.40 -6.63
CA LEU A 273 -24.53 -15.11 -7.55
C LEU A 273 -24.72 -16.58 -7.15
N HIS A 274 -23.68 -17.23 -6.62
CA HIS A 274 -23.76 -18.59 -6.08
C HIS A 274 -24.67 -18.67 -4.83
N GLU A 275 -24.66 -17.66 -3.96
CA GLU A 275 -25.59 -17.58 -2.82
C GLU A 275 -27.05 -17.45 -3.26
N VAL A 276 -27.31 -16.76 -4.38
CA VAL A 276 -28.65 -16.59 -4.97
C VAL A 276 -29.06 -17.84 -5.78
N ASN A 277 -28.12 -18.41 -6.53
CA ASN A 277 -28.32 -19.61 -7.35
C ASN A 277 -27.13 -20.56 -7.23
N PRO A 278 -27.26 -21.68 -6.47
CA PRO A 278 -26.20 -22.66 -6.27
C PRO A 278 -25.64 -23.35 -7.52
N ASP A 279 -26.35 -23.26 -8.66
CA ASP A 279 -25.86 -23.82 -9.94
C ASP A 279 -24.69 -22.99 -10.53
N ILE A 280 -24.49 -21.77 -10.05
CA ILE A 280 -23.39 -20.91 -10.51
C ILE A 280 -22.07 -21.34 -9.85
N PRO A 281 -21.00 -21.54 -10.62
CA PRO A 281 -19.74 -22.02 -10.04
C PRO A 281 -19.11 -20.98 -9.10
N LYS A 282 -18.58 -21.45 -7.97
CA LYS A 282 -17.80 -20.67 -7.02
C LYS A 282 -16.30 -20.88 -7.29
N ILE A 283 -15.54 -19.80 -7.28
CA ILE A 283 -14.06 -19.88 -7.38
C ILE A 283 -13.50 -20.19 -5.98
N GLU A 284 -12.84 -21.32 -5.86
CA GLU A 284 -12.20 -21.75 -4.62
C GLU A 284 -10.99 -20.87 -4.26
N THR A 285 -10.67 -20.80 -2.97
CA THR A 285 -9.54 -20.03 -2.44
C THR A 285 -8.21 -20.53 -2.99
N THR A 286 -8.04 -21.85 -3.13
CA THR A 286 -6.84 -22.47 -3.73
C THR A 286 -6.59 -21.97 -5.15
N THR A 287 -7.65 -21.92 -5.97
CA THR A 287 -7.57 -21.36 -7.34
C THR A 287 -7.15 -19.88 -7.30
N SER A 288 -7.73 -19.11 -6.39
CA SER A 288 -7.36 -17.70 -6.23
C SER A 288 -5.89 -17.53 -5.85
N LEU A 289 -5.40 -18.34 -4.91
CA LEU A 289 -4.00 -18.31 -4.48
C LEU A 289 -3.04 -18.63 -5.64
N VAL A 290 -3.35 -19.66 -6.43
CA VAL A 290 -2.55 -20.04 -7.61
C VAL A 290 -2.54 -18.93 -8.65
N VAL A 291 -3.70 -18.33 -8.97
CA VAL A 291 -3.80 -17.22 -9.93
C VAL A 291 -3.00 -16.01 -9.48
N ILE A 292 -3.08 -15.65 -8.19
CA ILE A 292 -2.33 -14.52 -7.61
C ILE A 292 -0.82 -14.77 -7.71
N ILE A 293 -0.35 -15.94 -7.24
CA ILE A 293 1.09 -16.28 -7.29
C ILE A 293 1.59 -16.33 -8.74
N ALA A 294 0.85 -16.96 -9.66
CA ALA A 294 1.23 -17.03 -11.05
C ALA A 294 1.32 -15.64 -11.68
N THR A 295 0.33 -14.77 -11.46
CA THR A 295 0.32 -13.41 -11.98
C THR A 295 1.51 -12.61 -11.48
N LEU A 296 1.77 -12.62 -10.17
CA LEU A 296 2.90 -11.91 -9.57
C LEU A 296 4.24 -12.42 -10.08
N THR A 297 4.38 -13.73 -10.24
CA THR A 297 5.60 -14.35 -10.76
C THR A 297 5.83 -13.96 -12.21
N ILE A 298 4.81 -14.08 -13.07
CA ILE A 298 4.89 -13.74 -14.49
C ILE A 298 5.22 -12.26 -14.67
N THR A 299 4.53 -11.35 -13.97
CA THR A 299 4.76 -9.90 -14.08
C THR A 299 6.14 -9.50 -13.58
N THR A 300 6.63 -10.11 -12.51
CA THR A 300 7.97 -9.85 -11.99
C THR A 300 9.04 -10.33 -12.97
N ILE A 301 8.94 -11.56 -13.48
CA ILE A 301 9.89 -12.12 -14.46
C ILE A 301 9.87 -11.28 -15.75
N ALA A 302 8.68 -10.96 -16.27
CA ALA A 302 8.53 -10.15 -17.47
C ALA A 302 9.15 -8.76 -17.30
N SER A 303 8.97 -8.11 -16.13
CA SER A 303 9.57 -6.82 -15.78
C SER A 303 11.10 -6.91 -15.79
N ILE A 304 11.67 -7.92 -15.14
CA ILE A 304 13.12 -8.12 -15.10
C ILE A 304 13.69 -8.35 -16.52
N ILE A 305 13.01 -9.16 -17.34
CA ILE A 305 13.44 -9.41 -18.72
C ILE A 305 13.37 -8.11 -19.53
N LYS A 306 12.30 -7.33 -19.41
CA LYS A 306 12.14 -6.06 -20.13
C LYS A 306 13.27 -5.09 -19.78
N VAL A 307 13.54 -4.88 -18.50
CA VAL A 307 14.61 -3.97 -18.03
C VAL A 307 16.01 -4.46 -18.46
N ARG A 308 16.25 -5.79 -18.52
CA ARG A 308 17.52 -6.33 -19.04
C ARG A 308 17.70 -6.07 -20.53
N ARG A 309 16.60 -6.09 -21.32
CA ARG A 309 16.65 -5.87 -22.78
C ARG A 309 16.65 -4.38 -23.12
N ASP A 310 16.01 -3.58 -22.30
CA ASP A 310 15.84 -2.14 -22.49
C ASP A 310 16.07 -1.44 -21.14
N PRO A 311 17.32 -1.03 -20.84
CA PRO A 311 17.66 -0.36 -19.59
C PRO A 311 17.01 1.02 -19.43
N THR A 312 16.39 1.57 -20.48
CA THR A 312 15.65 2.83 -20.44
C THR A 312 14.19 2.65 -20.07
N ALA A 313 13.69 1.40 -20.08
CA ALA A 313 12.33 1.09 -19.65
C ALA A 313 12.18 1.33 -18.14
N ARG A 314 11.29 2.25 -17.77
CA ARG A 314 10.95 2.55 -16.38
C ARG A 314 9.53 2.08 -16.07
N ALA A 315 9.29 1.74 -14.81
CA ALA A 315 7.95 1.52 -14.33
C ALA A 315 7.18 2.84 -14.36
N HIS A 316 6.07 2.87 -15.09
CA HIS A 316 5.09 3.95 -14.99
C HIS A 316 4.14 3.56 -13.86
N SER A 317 4.15 4.30 -12.79
CA SER A 317 3.10 4.21 -11.78
C SER A 317 1.86 4.85 -12.39
N GLY A 318 0.72 4.14 -12.39
CA GLY A 318 -0.55 4.60 -12.95
C GLY A 318 -0.99 5.99 -12.42
N PRO A 319 -2.23 6.46 -12.63
CA PRO A 319 -2.65 7.87 -12.56
C PRO A 319 -2.38 8.64 -11.25
N ILE A 320 -1.69 8.06 -10.30
CA ILE A 320 -1.37 8.61 -8.99
C ILE A 320 0.10 9.09 -8.85
N ALA A 321 1.01 8.80 -9.77
CA ALA A 321 2.44 9.17 -9.71
C ALA A 321 2.79 10.39 -10.57
N GLY A 322 3.15 11.50 -9.94
CA GLY A 322 3.50 12.76 -10.62
C GLY A 322 4.96 12.85 -11.09
N HIS A 323 5.20 13.69 -12.05
CA HIS A 323 6.49 13.92 -12.69
C HIS A 323 7.57 14.38 -11.69
N GLY A 324 8.75 13.77 -11.76
CA GLY A 324 9.98 14.40 -11.29
C GLY A 324 10.27 15.66 -12.12
N PRO A 325 11.08 16.61 -11.60
CA PRO A 325 11.35 17.86 -12.30
C PRO A 325 11.95 17.55 -13.67
N THR A 326 11.22 17.91 -14.73
CA THR A 326 11.78 17.97 -16.07
C THR A 326 12.92 18.95 -16.02
N GLU A 327 14.14 18.45 -16.16
CA GLU A 327 15.32 19.23 -16.47
C GLU A 327 14.99 20.01 -17.75
N LYS A 328 14.65 21.29 -17.57
CA LYS A 328 14.52 22.21 -18.69
C LYS A 328 15.90 22.23 -19.36
N ALA A 329 15.99 21.56 -20.50
CA ALA A 329 17.14 21.69 -21.38
C ALA A 329 17.41 23.19 -21.57
N ASP A 330 18.53 23.62 -21.03
CA ASP A 330 19.07 24.95 -21.17
C ASP A 330 19.34 25.17 -22.68
N LYS A 331 18.44 25.92 -23.34
CA LYS A 331 18.69 26.37 -24.70
C LYS A 331 19.85 27.34 -24.63
N PRO A 332 20.95 27.12 -25.35
CA PRO A 332 22.04 28.09 -25.39
C PRO A 332 21.50 29.42 -25.90
N ARG A 333 21.65 30.47 -25.08
CA ARG A 333 21.44 31.85 -25.50
C ARG A 333 22.39 32.13 -26.65
N THR A 334 21.85 32.28 -27.83
CA THR A 334 22.56 32.91 -28.96
C THR A 334 22.81 34.36 -28.59
N GLU A 335 24.07 34.66 -28.26
CA GLU A 335 24.57 36.04 -28.22
C GLU A 335 24.44 36.61 -29.61
N THR A 336 23.49 37.50 -29.81
CA THR A 336 23.49 38.43 -30.94
C THR A 336 24.36 39.61 -30.57
N THR A 337 25.64 39.55 -30.98
CA THR A 337 26.50 40.74 -31.18
C THR A 337 25.90 41.52 -32.34
N GLY A 338 25.29 42.67 -32.03
CA GLY A 338 24.90 43.69 -33.01
C GLY A 338 25.81 44.92 -32.88
N HIS A 339 26.40 45.26 -33.96
CA HIS A 339 27.13 46.51 -34.17
C HIS A 339 26.27 47.75 -33.96
#